data_2954f485de191fb29cab53af822d4148
#
_entry.id   2954f485de191fb29cab53af822d4148
#
_cell.length_a   1.000
_cell.length_b   1.000
_cell.length_c   1.000
_cell.angle_alpha   90.00
_cell.angle_beta   90.00
_cell.angle_gamma   90.00
#
_symmetry.space_group_name_H-M   'P 1'
#
loop_
_entity.id
_entity.type
_entity.pdbx_description
1 polymer ?
#
loop_
_entity_poly.entity_id
_entity_poly.type
_entity_poly.pdbx_seq_one_letter_code
_entity_poly.pdbx_strand_id
1 'polypeptide(L)'
;MTILLFLCALVSVAGACPIGWTQHEDSCYHFSHDQESWANAFTFCKILGGHLIEINTASEEKYIVDQVNQLNDRFWVGASDVLVEGEFIWMTSMTQVIYANWYPGQPDNHVRNENCVEIWYNKYWNDRACSDLSQYICESELSPDPIVG
;
A
#
# COMPACT_ATOMS: atom_id res chain seq x y z
N MET A 1 49.09 -12.62 -30.94
CA MET A 1 48.49 -11.43 -30.33
C MET A 1 47.12 -11.83 -29.83
N THR A 2 47.00 -12.18 -28.55
CA THR A 2 45.81 -12.76 -27.95
C THR A 2 44.97 -11.63 -27.33
N ILE A 3 43.80 -11.36 -27.88
CA ILE A 3 42.88 -10.35 -27.36
C ILE A 3 42.14 -10.97 -26.18
N LEU A 4 42.45 -10.51 -24.96
CA LEU A 4 41.69 -10.84 -23.77
C LEU A 4 40.38 -10.02 -23.79
N LEU A 5 39.27 -10.66 -24.08
CA LEU A 5 37.96 -10.08 -23.91
C LEU A 5 37.62 -10.06 -22.39
N PHE A 6 37.71 -8.88 -21.76
CA PHE A 6 37.15 -8.65 -20.45
C PHE A 6 35.62 -8.67 -20.56
N LEU A 7 34.97 -9.76 -20.16
CA LEU A 7 33.55 -9.76 -19.86
C LEU A 7 33.36 -8.91 -18.61
N CYS A 8 32.87 -7.69 -18.81
CA CYS A 8 32.37 -6.86 -17.73
C CYS A 8 31.03 -7.48 -17.29
N ALA A 9 31.04 -8.29 -16.22
CA ALA A 9 29.82 -8.75 -15.59
C ALA A 9 29.12 -7.52 -15.02
N LEU A 10 27.99 -7.12 -15.62
CA LEU A 10 27.09 -6.14 -15.02
C LEU A 10 26.51 -6.76 -13.75
N VAL A 11 27.10 -6.40 -12.62
CA VAL A 11 26.51 -6.68 -11.32
C VAL A 11 25.29 -5.77 -11.22
N SER A 12 24.10 -6.32 -11.46
CA SER A 12 22.85 -5.63 -11.13
C SER A 12 22.83 -5.47 -9.59
N VAL A 13 22.98 -4.25 -9.12
CA VAL A 13 22.74 -3.93 -7.71
C VAL A 13 21.25 -4.12 -7.51
N ALA A 14 20.86 -5.20 -6.83
CA ALA A 14 19.48 -5.39 -6.43
C ALA A 14 19.13 -4.25 -5.45
N GLY A 15 18.12 -3.47 -5.79
CA GLY A 15 17.59 -2.43 -4.91
C GLY A 15 17.20 -3.03 -3.56
N ALA A 16 17.21 -2.21 -2.52
CA ALA A 16 16.82 -2.62 -1.18
C ALA A 16 15.71 -1.70 -0.65
N CYS A 17 14.81 -2.28 0.14
CA CYS A 17 13.81 -1.50 0.86
C CYS A 17 14.43 -0.74 2.03
N PRO A 18 13.85 0.40 2.44
CA PRO A 18 14.23 1.10 3.65
C PRO A 18 14.17 0.18 4.87
N ILE A 19 14.94 0.52 5.92
CA ILE A 19 14.91 -0.24 7.19
C ILE A 19 13.47 -0.22 7.75
N GLY A 20 12.97 -1.39 8.14
CA GLY A 20 11.60 -1.56 8.66
C GLY A 20 10.54 -1.75 7.60
N TRP A 21 10.92 -1.76 6.31
CA TRP A 21 10.05 -2.11 5.21
C TRP A 21 10.31 -3.54 4.72
N THR A 22 9.28 -4.19 4.22
CA THR A 22 9.35 -5.55 3.69
C THR A 22 9.26 -5.51 2.18
N GLN A 23 10.18 -6.20 1.50
CA GLN A 23 10.14 -6.32 0.04
C GLN A 23 9.18 -7.43 -0.39
N HIS A 24 8.37 -7.14 -1.38
CA HIS A 24 7.64 -8.13 -2.16
C HIS A 24 7.63 -7.71 -3.63
N GLU A 25 8.11 -8.57 -4.51
CA GLU A 25 8.34 -8.27 -5.92
C GLU A 25 9.17 -6.96 -6.08
N ASP A 26 8.67 -5.99 -6.83
CA ASP A 26 9.35 -4.71 -7.11
C ASP A 26 8.92 -3.57 -6.16
N SER A 27 8.19 -3.89 -5.10
CA SER A 27 7.70 -2.92 -4.12
C SER A 27 8.20 -3.20 -2.71
N CYS A 28 8.22 -2.14 -1.93
CA CYS A 28 8.50 -2.14 -0.49
C CYS A 28 7.25 -1.76 0.28
N TYR A 29 6.93 -2.49 1.34
CA TYR A 29 5.73 -2.28 2.15
C TYR A 29 6.10 -2.04 3.62
N HIS A 30 5.43 -1.06 4.21
CA HIS A 30 5.51 -0.78 5.64
C HIS A 30 4.14 -0.93 6.27
N PHE A 31 4.04 -1.83 7.25
CA PHE A 31 2.85 -2.03 8.07
C PHE A 31 3.04 -1.28 9.38
N SER A 32 2.25 -0.24 9.63
CA SER A 32 2.40 0.57 10.84
C SER A 32 2.04 -0.23 12.09
N HIS A 33 2.58 0.20 13.24
CA HIS A 33 2.20 -0.32 14.55
C HIS A 33 1.32 0.66 15.34
N ASP A 34 1.29 1.91 14.92
CA ASP A 34 0.45 2.97 15.45
C ASP A 34 -0.85 3.10 14.65
N GLN A 35 -1.85 3.68 15.27
CA GLN A 35 -3.15 3.92 14.66
C GLN A 35 -3.34 5.41 14.41
N GLU A 36 -3.81 5.74 13.21
CA GLU A 36 -4.02 7.11 12.77
C GLU A 36 -5.33 7.26 12.00
N SER A 37 -5.82 8.50 11.88
CA SER A 37 -6.84 8.82 10.91
C SER A 37 -6.32 8.62 9.49
N TRP A 38 -7.21 8.40 8.53
CA TRP A 38 -6.79 8.17 7.15
C TRP A 38 -5.93 9.31 6.59
N ALA A 39 -6.28 10.58 6.88
CA ALA A 39 -5.52 11.73 6.42
C ALA A 39 -4.11 11.80 7.02
N ASN A 40 -3.97 11.46 8.31
CA ASN A 40 -2.67 11.38 8.95
C ASN A 40 -1.84 10.22 8.36
N ALA A 41 -2.43 9.05 8.20
CA ALA A 41 -1.78 7.91 7.57
C ALA A 41 -1.27 8.23 6.16
N PHE A 42 -2.10 8.91 5.34
CA PHE A 42 -1.72 9.38 4.01
C PHE A 42 -0.50 10.31 4.06
N THR A 43 -0.46 11.21 5.04
CA THR A 43 0.66 12.14 5.23
C THR A 43 1.91 11.42 5.73
N PHE A 44 1.78 10.50 6.69
CA PHE A 44 2.92 9.76 7.23
C PHE A 44 3.57 8.87 6.19
N CYS A 45 2.81 8.18 5.35
CA CYS A 45 3.40 7.42 4.25
C CYS A 45 4.25 8.29 3.32
N LYS A 46 3.82 9.53 3.02
CA LYS A 46 4.62 10.49 2.24
C LYS A 46 5.91 10.90 2.96
N ILE A 47 5.84 11.16 4.27
CA ILE A 47 7.02 11.49 5.09
C ILE A 47 8.02 10.33 5.11
N LEU A 48 7.54 9.10 5.12
CA LEU A 48 8.36 7.89 5.09
C LEU A 48 8.94 7.58 3.71
N GLY A 49 8.63 8.37 2.69
CA GLY A 49 9.15 8.20 1.32
C GLY A 49 8.33 7.27 0.44
N GLY A 50 7.07 7.01 0.80
CA GLY A 50 6.12 6.23 0.02
C GLY A 50 4.75 6.90 -0.09
N HIS A 51 3.71 6.09 -0.19
CA HIS A 51 2.31 6.51 -0.20
C HIS A 51 1.45 5.44 0.47
N LEU A 52 0.20 5.73 0.84
CA LEU A 52 -0.75 4.69 1.22
C LEU A 52 -0.91 3.72 0.05
N ILE A 53 -0.88 2.43 0.35
CA ILE A 53 -0.88 1.36 -0.65
C ILE A 53 -2.02 1.48 -1.67
N GLU A 54 -1.72 1.20 -2.93
CA GLU A 54 -2.67 1.13 -4.04
C GLU A 54 -2.68 -0.29 -4.63
N ILE A 55 -3.65 -1.09 -4.25
CA ILE A 55 -3.72 -2.51 -4.63
C ILE A 55 -4.39 -2.64 -6.00
N ASN A 56 -3.62 -2.99 -7.01
CA ASN A 56 -4.08 -3.03 -8.39
C ASN A 56 -4.23 -4.44 -8.97
N THR A 57 -3.72 -5.46 -8.28
CA THR A 57 -3.75 -6.84 -8.76
C THR A 57 -4.13 -7.84 -7.67
N ALA A 58 -4.69 -8.98 -8.09
CA ALA A 58 -5.01 -10.07 -7.17
C ALA A 58 -3.75 -10.71 -6.55
N SER A 59 -2.60 -10.66 -7.22
CA SER A 59 -1.34 -11.16 -6.69
C SER A 59 -0.85 -10.31 -5.52
N GLU A 60 -0.88 -8.99 -5.68
CA GLU A 60 -0.54 -8.06 -4.63
C GLU A 60 -1.51 -8.16 -3.44
N GLU A 61 -2.82 -8.19 -3.72
CA GLU A 61 -3.86 -8.41 -2.70
C GLU A 61 -3.58 -9.64 -1.86
N LYS A 62 -3.22 -10.75 -2.52
CA LYS A 62 -2.93 -12.00 -1.80
C LYS A 62 -1.78 -11.81 -0.80
N TYR A 63 -0.70 -11.16 -1.21
CA TYR A 63 0.43 -10.88 -0.33
C TYR A 63 0.01 -10.00 0.86
N ILE A 64 -0.69 -8.90 0.59
CA ILE A 64 -1.16 -7.97 1.62
C ILE A 64 -2.09 -8.66 2.61
N VAL A 65 -3.04 -9.44 2.12
CA VAL A 65 -3.98 -10.21 2.95
C VAL A 65 -3.26 -11.21 3.85
N ASP A 66 -2.24 -11.90 3.33
CA ASP A 66 -1.44 -12.84 4.11
C ASP A 66 -0.74 -12.12 5.28
N GLN A 67 -0.23 -10.89 5.06
CA GLN A 67 0.39 -10.06 6.11
C GLN A 67 -0.65 -9.54 7.12
N VAL A 68 -1.75 -8.98 6.65
CA VAL A 68 -2.85 -8.46 7.49
C VAL A 68 -3.41 -9.56 8.40
N ASN A 69 -3.58 -10.78 7.89
CA ASN A 69 -4.04 -11.92 8.67
C ASN A 69 -3.06 -12.31 9.80
N GLN A 70 -1.76 -12.24 9.54
CA GLN A 70 -0.73 -12.52 10.56
C GLN A 70 -0.72 -11.44 11.64
N LEU A 71 -0.89 -10.17 11.26
CA LEU A 71 -0.92 -9.03 12.17
C LEU A 71 -2.25 -8.93 12.93
N ASN A 72 -3.34 -9.51 12.37
CA ASN A 72 -4.68 -9.60 12.97
C ASN A 72 -5.25 -8.23 13.38
N ASP A 73 -5.11 -7.24 12.51
CA ASP A 73 -5.60 -5.88 12.73
C ASP A 73 -6.23 -5.29 11.46
N ARG A 74 -6.58 -4.02 11.49
CA ARG A 74 -7.16 -3.23 10.39
C ARG A 74 -6.14 -2.28 9.85
N PHE A 75 -6.16 -2.07 8.55
CA PHE A 75 -5.19 -1.21 7.89
C PHE A 75 -5.85 -0.31 6.87
N TRP A 76 -5.62 0.99 6.97
CA TRP A 76 -5.95 1.93 5.91
C TRP A 76 -5.19 1.61 4.63
N VAL A 77 -5.88 1.73 3.49
CA VAL A 77 -5.31 1.74 2.14
C VAL A 77 -5.59 3.06 1.44
N GLY A 78 -4.97 3.32 0.30
CA GLY A 78 -4.97 4.62 -0.35
C GLY A 78 -6.24 4.99 -1.12
N ALA A 79 -7.31 4.21 -1.05
CA ALA A 79 -8.55 4.45 -1.77
C ALA A 79 -9.56 5.29 -0.95
N SER A 80 -10.28 6.17 -1.65
CA SER A 80 -11.35 6.98 -1.07
C SER A 80 -12.34 7.44 -2.14
N ASP A 81 -13.60 7.65 -1.75
CA ASP A 81 -14.63 8.27 -2.57
C ASP A 81 -15.04 9.68 -2.09
N VAL A 82 -14.17 10.31 -1.28
CA VAL A 82 -14.41 11.65 -0.73
C VAL A 82 -14.69 12.72 -1.79
N LEU A 83 -14.21 12.54 -3.02
CA LEU A 83 -14.42 13.48 -4.11
C LEU A 83 -15.79 13.31 -4.77
N VAL A 84 -16.22 12.07 -4.96
CA VAL A 84 -17.53 11.72 -5.54
C VAL A 84 -18.01 10.45 -4.87
N GLU A 85 -19.11 10.53 -4.14
CA GLU A 85 -19.72 9.40 -3.42
C GLU A 85 -19.95 8.21 -4.34
N GLY A 86 -19.47 7.05 -3.95
CA GLY A 86 -19.55 5.79 -4.68
C GLY A 86 -18.51 5.61 -5.79
N GLU A 87 -17.66 6.62 -6.05
CA GLU A 87 -16.58 6.56 -7.02
C GLU A 87 -15.23 6.48 -6.31
N PHE A 88 -14.81 5.29 -5.94
CA PHE A 88 -13.52 5.08 -5.27
C PHE A 88 -12.35 5.27 -6.22
N ILE A 89 -11.41 6.10 -5.80
CA ILE A 89 -10.14 6.33 -6.49
C ILE A 89 -8.95 6.11 -5.56
N TRP A 90 -7.82 5.77 -6.13
CA TRP A 90 -6.53 5.79 -5.47
C TRP A 90 -6.06 7.24 -5.35
N MET A 91 -5.93 7.73 -4.11
CA MET A 91 -5.73 9.17 -3.86
C MET A 91 -4.30 9.67 -4.17
N THR A 92 -3.34 8.78 -4.34
CA THR A 92 -1.97 9.17 -4.76
C THR A 92 -1.86 9.25 -6.28
N SER A 93 -2.24 8.20 -6.99
CA SER A 93 -2.19 8.16 -8.46
C SER A 93 -3.34 8.91 -9.13
N MET A 94 -4.42 9.20 -8.40
CA MET A 94 -5.67 9.79 -8.91
C MET A 94 -6.31 8.92 -9.99
N THR A 95 -6.16 7.61 -9.89
CA THR A 95 -6.74 6.62 -10.81
C THR A 95 -7.93 5.91 -10.16
N GLN A 96 -8.87 5.47 -11.00
CA GLN A 96 -10.05 4.74 -10.53
C GLN A 96 -9.65 3.37 -9.95
N VAL A 97 -10.29 2.96 -8.86
CA VAL A 97 -10.16 1.61 -8.31
C VAL A 97 -10.89 0.63 -9.25
N ILE A 98 -10.11 -0.17 -9.99
CA ILE A 98 -10.64 -1.17 -10.92
C ILE A 98 -10.67 -2.55 -10.27
N TYR A 99 -9.60 -2.94 -9.59
CA TYR A 99 -9.54 -4.14 -8.76
C TYR A 99 -10.06 -3.81 -7.37
N ALA A 100 -10.94 -4.61 -6.83
CA ALA A 100 -11.45 -4.46 -5.46
C ALA A 100 -11.84 -5.82 -4.87
N ASN A 101 -11.66 -5.96 -3.55
CA ASN A 101 -12.00 -7.16 -2.80
C ASN A 101 -12.94 -6.81 -1.62
N TRP A 102 -14.07 -6.18 -1.94
CA TRP A 102 -15.06 -5.76 -0.97
C TRP A 102 -15.64 -6.92 -0.18
N TYR A 103 -15.86 -6.72 1.13
CA TYR A 103 -16.68 -7.61 1.92
C TYR A 103 -18.12 -7.63 1.34
N PRO A 104 -18.80 -8.79 1.32
CA PRO A 104 -20.18 -8.85 0.85
C PRO A 104 -21.07 -7.82 1.54
N GLY A 105 -21.71 -6.93 0.73
CA GLY A 105 -22.49 -5.79 1.19
C GLY A 105 -21.74 -4.47 1.32
N GLN A 106 -20.42 -4.47 1.11
CA GLN A 106 -19.59 -3.25 1.10
C GLN A 106 -19.29 -2.82 -0.35
N PRO A 107 -19.00 -1.53 -0.59
CA PRO A 107 -19.13 -0.40 0.35
C PRO A 107 -20.59 -0.07 0.64
N ASP A 108 -20.93 0.34 1.87
CA ASP A 108 -22.32 0.64 2.24
C ASP A 108 -22.54 2.07 2.74
N ASN A 109 -21.47 2.87 2.86
CA ASN A 109 -21.54 4.24 3.31
C ASN A 109 -22.42 4.41 4.57
N HIS A 110 -22.18 3.56 5.57
CA HIS A 110 -22.98 3.54 6.79
C HIS A 110 -23.07 4.94 7.40
N VAL A 111 -24.27 5.34 7.77
CA VAL A 111 -24.62 6.69 8.26
C VAL A 111 -24.15 7.84 7.36
N ARG A 112 -23.90 7.58 6.07
CA ARG A 112 -23.41 8.54 5.08
C ARG A 112 -22.09 9.23 5.47
N ASN A 113 -21.18 8.49 6.08
CA ASN A 113 -19.91 9.02 6.58
C ASN A 113 -18.73 8.04 6.43
N GLU A 114 -18.75 7.17 5.43
CA GLU A 114 -17.68 6.19 5.21
C GLU A 114 -17.06 6.40 3.84
N ASN A 115 -16.01 7.21 3.79
CA ASN A 115 -15.36 7.60 2.55
C ASN A 115 -13.93 7.07 2.39
N CYS A 116 -13.41 6.31 3.35
CA CYS A 116 -12.04 5.80 3.32
C CYS A 116 -12.03 4.28 3.40
N VAL A 117 -11.10 3.65 2.70
CA VAL A 117 -11.04 2.20 2.57
C VAL A 117 -10.02 1.61 3.52
N GLU A 118 -10.44 0.56 4.24
CA GLU A 118 -9.59 -0.28 5.06
C GLU A 118 -9.60 -1.73 4.60
N ILE A 119 -8.56 -2.50 4.94
CA ILE A 119 -8.56 -3.96 4.89
C ILE A 119 -8.69 -4.49 6.32
N TRP A 120 -9.58 -5.42 6.51
CA TRP A 120 -9.78 -6.11 7.77
C TRP A 120 -9.00 -7.43 7.84
N TYR A 121 -8.77 -7.89 9.07
CA TYR A 121 -8.19 -9.22 9.32
C TYR A 121 -8.98 -10.38 8.69
N ASN A 122 -10.23 -10.14 8.27
CA ASN A 122 -11.04 -11.10 7.50
C ASN A 122 -10.72 -11.10 6.00
N LYS A 123 -9.68 -10.37 5.58
CA LYS A 123 -9.15 -10.26 4.20
C LYS A 123 -10.00 -9.48 3.20
N TYR A 124 -11.00 -8.76 3.63
CA TYR A 124 -11.89 -8.00 2.75
C TYR A 124 -11.76 -6.49 3.00
N TRP A 125 -12.11 -5.75 1.97
CA TRP A 125 -12.17 -4.29 2.03
C TRP A 125 -13.51 -3.84 2.61
N ASN A 126 -13.45 -2.74 3.35
CA ASN A 126 -14.58 -2.06 3.94
C ASN A 126 -14.41 -0.55 3.78
N ASP A 127 -15.47 0.19 3.50
CA ASP A 127 -15.47 1.65 3.67
C ASP A 127 -15.72 1.99 5.13
N ARG A 128 -15.09 3.08 5.59
CA ARG A 128 -15.12 3.50 6.99
C ARG A 128 -14.96 5.00 7.11
N ALA A 129 -15.41 5.56 8.25
CA ALA A 129 -15.22 6.97 8.56
C ALA A 129 -13.71 7.32 8.58
N CYS A 130 -13.31 8.29 7.75
CA CYS A 130 -11.89 8.68 7.60
C CYS A 130 -11.26 9.21 8.89
N SER A 131 -12.08 9.67 9.84
CA SER A 131 -11.65 10.14 11.17
C SER A 131 -11.37 9.03 12.18
N ASP A 132 -11.79 7.81 11.88
CA ASP A 132 -11.53 6.68 12.76
C ASP A 132 -10.03 6.34 12.75
N LEU A 133 -9.57 5.69 13.83
CA LEU A 133 -8.18 5.28 13.96
C LEU A 133 -7.99 3.85 13.46
N SER A 134 -6.99 3.66 12.63
CA SER A 134 -6.58 2.36 12.11
C SER A 134 -5.07 2.35 11.87
N GLN A 135 -4.46 1.18 11.90
CA GLN A 135 -3.12 1.00 11.34
C GLN A 135 -3.16 1.32 9.85
N TYR A 136 -2.03 1.40 9.20
CA TYR A 136 -1.97 1.76 7.78
C TYR A 136 -0.82 1.04 7.08
N ILE A 137 -0.96 0.88 5.77
CA ILE A 137 0.06 0.25 4.93
C ILE A 137 0.60 1.30 3.97
N CYS A 138 1.91 1.52 4.04
CA CYS A 138 2.62 2.32 3.05
C CYS A 138 3.30 1.43 2.02
N GLU A 139 3.36 1.91 0.79
CA GLU A 139 4.07 1.31 -0.33
C GLU A 139 5.06 2.30 -0.92
N SER A 140 6.19 1.80 -1.40
CA SER A 140 7.12 2.53 -2.26
C SER A 140 7.71 1.59 -3.30
N GLU A 141 8.12 2.13 -4.44
CA GLU A 141 8.87 1.36 -5.43
C GLU A 141 10.24 0.96 -4.87
N LEU A 142 10.70 -0.21 -5.28
CA LEU A 142 12.05 -0.65 -4.96
C LEU A 142 13.05 0.26 -5.68
N SER A 143 13.83 1.02 -4.91
CA SER A 143 14.85 1.90 -5.51
C SER A 143 16.00 1.08 -6.07
N PRO A 144 16.42 1.30 -7.33
CA PRO A 144 17.59 0.63 -7.91
C PRO A 144 18.91 1.10 -7.28
N ASP A 145 18.92 2.24 -6.59
CA ASP A 145 20.11 2.79 -5.95
C ASP A 145 20.04 2.65 -4.43
N PRO A 146 21.11 2.15 -3.77
CA PRO A 146 21.20 2.25 -2.32
C PRO A 146 21.24 3.74 -1.96
N ILE A 147 20.32 4.17 -1.10
CA ILE A 147 20.39 5.51 -0.52
C ILE A 147 21.70 5.56 0.30
N VAL A 148 22.72 6.19 -0.27
CA VAL A 148 23.94 6.53 0.46
C VAL A 148 23.54 7.69 1.38
N GLY A 149 23.21 7.34 2.62
CA GLY A 149 22.99 8.29 3.70
C GLY A 149 24.30 8.68 4.35
#